data_0bec3c6285239caafd4b5fe75651895d
#
_entry.id   0bec3c6285239caafd4b5fe75651895d
#
_cell.length_a   1.000
_cell.length_b   1.000
_cell.length_c   1.000
_cell.angle_alpha   90.00
_cell.angle_beta   90.00
_cell.angle_gamma   90.00
#
_symmetry.space_group_name_H-M   'P 1'
#
loop_
_entity.id
_entity.type
_entity.pdbx_description
1 polymer ?
#
loop_
_entity_poly.entity_id
_entity_poly.type
_entity_poly.pdbx_seq_one_letter_code
_entity_poly.pdbx_strand_id
1 'polypeptide(L)'
;VGDYLSPASDRFGQLLKSRYMGQITVGLTGAWLREKQDDRSFAVNVATLTPEGQPSGIRIFEFNKDGQWLALTKAKSGLVANDTWELQGVERNELIRQGTEASLSRKYKDTETWPTGITSEMISVALLKPDRMGTIDLFQYIRHLSANGQTTQRFEIEFWKKVFYPMSCLVMMVLALPFAYLHFRSGNIATHVFMGVLAGISFFLLNNVFGYIGNINNWAPWFAAAAPGMLYSLASLAAFGW
;
A
#
# COMPACT_ATOMS: atom_id res chain seq x y z
N VAL A 1 -17.08 -0.40 10.70
CA VAL A 1 -16.66 -1.71 11.27
C VAL A 1 -15.56 -2.31 10.40
N GLY A 2 -15.77 -2.47 9.07
CA GLY A 2 -14.79 -3.08 8.15
C GLY A 2 -13.45 -2.34 8.06
N ASP A 3 -13.45 -1.03 8.20
CA ASP A 3 -12.23 -0.21 8.03
C ASP A 3 -11.31 -0.22 9.27
N TYR A 4 -11.82 -0.60 10.43
CA TYR A 4 -11.04 -0.72 11.68
C TYR A 4 -10.76 -2.18 12.08
N LEU A 5 -11.76 -3.05 11.98
CA LEU A 5 -11.63 -4.45 12.39
C LEU A 5 -10.84 -5.28 11.37
N SER A 6 -11.05 -5.06 10.06
CA SER A 6 -10.35 -5.83 9.02
C SER A 6 -8.83 -5.60 9.05
N PRO A 7 -8.30 -4.35 9.04
CA PRO A 7 -6.87 -4.13 9.17
C PRO A 7 -6.28 -4.66 10.48
N ALA A 8 -7.01 -4.51 11.61
CA ALA A 8 -6.57 -5.05 12.90
C ALA A 8 -6.49 -6.59 12.88
N SER A 9 -7.50 -7.25 12.31
CA SER A 9 -7.55 -8.71 12.17
C SER A 9 -6.47 -9.21 11.21
N ASP A 10 -6.22 -8.51 10.10
CA ASP A 10 -5.17 -8.84 9.15
C ASP A 10 -3.78 -8.70 9.77
N ARG A 11 -3.54 -7.63 10.55
CA ARG A 11 -2.29 -7.46 11.32
C ARG A 11 -2.11 -8.59 12.34
N PHE A 12 -3.17 -8.92 13.08
CA PHE A 12 -3.13 -10.02 14.06
C PHE A 12 -2.91 -11.38 13.38
N GLY A 13 -3.56 -11.63 12.26
CA GLY A 13 -3.35 -12.83 11.43
C GLY A 13 -1.92 -12.94 10.91
N GLN A 14 -1.31 -11.82 10.50
CA GLN A 14 0.09 -11.78 10.07
C GLN A 14 1.05 -12.00 11.25
N LEU A 15 0.77 -11.42 12.41
CA LEU A 15 1.54 -11.66 13.64
C LEU A 15 1.49 -13.14 14.07
N LEU A 16 0.32 -13.78 14.00
CA LEU A 16 0.18 -15.20 14.25
C LEU A 16 0.97 -16.04 13.22
N LYS A 17 0.84 -15.69 11.94
CA LYS A 17 1.58 -16.37 10.87
C LYS A 17 3.09 -16.21 11.02
N SER A 18 3.57 -15.04 11.42
CA SER A 18 5.00 -14.80 11.66
C SER A 18 5.53 -15.58 12.87
N ARG A 19 4.71 -15.72 13.91
CA ARG A 19 5.02 -16.56 15.09
C ARG A 19 5.20 -18.02 14.74
N TYR A 20 4.37 -18.53 13.80
CA TYR A 20 4.46 -19.92 13.31
C TYR A 20 5.55 -20.13 12.25
N MET A 21 5.80 -19.16 11.38
CA MET A 21 6.75 -19.24 10.27
C MET A 21 8.07 -18.50 10.54
N GLY A 22 8.20 -17.81 11.69
CA GLY A 22 9.42 -17.12 12.11
C GLY A 22 9.76 -15.83 11.39
N GLN A 23 9.03 -15.43 10.33
CA GLN A 23 9.29 -14.21 9.57
C GLN A 23 8.04 -13.71 8.82
N ILE A 24 7.81 -12.39 8.82
CA ILE A 24 6.83 -11.75 7.94
C ILE A 24 7.56 -11.41 6.62
N THR A 25 7.39 -12.28 5.63
CA THR A 25 7.89 -12.00 4.27
C THR A 25 6.71 -11.68 3.38
N VAL A 26 6.65 -10.45 2.87
CA VAL A 26 5.63 -10.04 1.91
C VAL A 26 6.29 -9.72 0.58
N GLY A 27 6.24 -10.70 -0.33
CA GLY A 27 6.86 -10.63 -1.65
C GLY A 27 8.33 -11.08 -1.67
N LEU A 28 8.83 -11.38 -2.87
CA LEU A 28 10.20 -11.87 -3.10
C LEU A 28 11.28 -10.79 -2.86
N THR A 29 10.91 -9.52 -2.75
CA THR A 29 11.85 -8.38 -2.73
C THR A 29 11.86 -7.56 -1.44
N GLY A 30 10.98 -7.87 -0.45
CA GLY A 30 10.82 -7.08 0.78
C GLY A 30 10.21 -5.70 0.55
N ALA A 31 10.22 -4.85 1.59
CA ALA A 31 9.74 -3.47 1.52
C ALA A 31 10.83 -2.54 0.96
N TRP A 32 10.45 -1.66 0.04
CA TRP A 32 11.29 -0.59 -0.47
C TRP A 32 10.72 0.76 -0.04
N LEU A 33 11.54 1.54 0.64
CA LEU A 33 11.22 2.88 1.11
C LEU A 33 12.27 3.86 0.58
N ARG A 34 11.87 5.09 0.32
CA ARG A 34 12.79 6.14 -0.10
C ARG A 34 12.69 7.31 0.87
N GLU A 35 13.83 7.85 1.24
CA GLU A 35 13.93 9.02 2.10
C GLU A 35 14.90 10.03 1.50
N LYS A 36 14.55 11.30 1.56
CA LYS A 36 15.43 12.41 1.24
C LYS A 36 15.86 13.09 2.52
N GLN A 37 17.17 13.24 2.69
CA GLN A 37 17.78 13.99 3.78
C GLN A 37 18.73 15.02 3.17
N ASP A 38 18.37 16.29 3.24
CA ASP A 38 19.14 17.41 2.67
C ASP A 38 19.67 17.16 1.25
N ASP A 39 20.96 16.90 1.13
CA ASP A 39 21.71 16.72 -0.12
C ASP A 39 21.83 15.28 -0.57
N ARG A 40 21.25 14.34 0.18
CA ARG A 40 21.34 12.91 -0.08
C ARG A 40 19.97 12.27 -0.18
N SER A 41 19.90 11.21 -0.95
CA SER A 41 18.71 10.37 -1.01
C SER A 41 19.07 8.93 -0.67
N PHE A 42 18.20 8.30 0.10
CA PHE A 42 18.37 6.92 0.56
C PHE A 42 17.26 6.06 0.00
N ALA A 43 17.64 4.89 -0.56
CA ALA A 43 16.69 3.84 -0.87
C ALA A 43 16.92 2.69 0.12
N VAL A 44 15.93 2.42 0.94
CA VAL A 44 15.98 1.45 2.03
C VAL A 44 15.18 0.23 1.65
N ASN A 45 15.82 -0.91 1.69
CA ASN A 45 15.17 -2.20 1.52
C ASN A 45 15.19 -2.96 2.84
N VAL A 46 14.03 -3.40 3.29
CA VAL A 46 13.85 -4.25 4.47
C VAL A 46 13.29 -5.58 4.01
N ALA A 47 14.03 -6.65 4.23
CA ALA A 47 13.60 -7.97 3.76
C ALA A 47 12.41 -8.50 4.55
N THR A 48 12.45 -8.39 5.88
CA THR A 48 11.40 -8.93 6.77
C THR A 48 11.27 -8.07 8.02
N LEU A 49 10.12 -8.20 8.71
CA LEU A 49 9.95 -7.75 10.09
C LEU A 49 9.86 -8.96 11.03
N THR A 50 10.46 -8.83 12.20
CA THR A 50 10.24 -9.80 13.29
C THR A 50 8.83 -9.64 13.88
N PRO A 51 8.32 -10.60 14.68
CA PRO A 51 7.03 -10.47 15.37
C PRO A 51 6.93 -9.24 16.27
N GLU A 52 8.07 -8.74 16.76
CA GLU A 52 8.19 -7.55 17.60
C GLU A 52 8.23 -6.25 16.78
N GLY A 53 8.11 -6.34 15.44
CA GLY A 53 8.12 -5.19 14.52
C GLY A 53 9.50 -4.64 14.20
N GLN A 54 10.58 -5.41 14.48
CA GLN A 54 11.93 -4.98 14.18
C GLN A 54 12.35 -5.37 12.76
N PRO A 55 12.98 -4.46 11.98
CA PRO A 55 13.44 -4.76 10.63
C PRO A 55 14.64 -5.70 10.63
N SER A 56 14.65 -6.64 9.69
CA SER A 56 15.73 -7.60 9.46
C SER A 56 16.09 -7.70 7.99
N GLY A 57 17.36 -7.95 7.69
CA GLY A 57 17.87 -7.97 6.32
C GLY A 57 17.82 -6.60 5.65
N ILE A 58 18.37 -5.59 6.34
CA ILE A 58 18.32 -4.18 5.92
C ILE A 58 19.41 -3.90 4.89
N ARG A 59 19.06 -3.16 3.84
CA ARG A 59 19.97 -2.60 2.84
C ARG A 59 19.65 -1.14 2.62
N ILE A 60 20.63 -0.26 2.81
CA ILE A 60 20.49 1.18 2.64
C ILE A 60 21.41 1.62 1.52
N PHE A 61 20.84 2.04 0.41
CA PHE A 61 21.56 2.60 -0.74
C PHE A 61 21.57 4.12 -0.59
N GLU A 62 22.74 4.70 -0.60
CA GLU A 62 22.98 6.15 -0.48
C GLU A 62 23.34 6.73 -1.83
N PHE A 63 22.65 7.83 -2.21
CA PHE A 63 22.87 8.55 -3.46
C PHE A 63 23.10 10.05 -3.17
N ASN A 64 23.93 10.71 -4.01
CA ASN A 64 24.08 12.15 -3.98
C ASN A 64 22.89 12.86 -4.68
N LYS A 65 22.97 14.22 -4.75
CA LYS A 65 21.96 15.06 -5.45
C LYS A 65 21.79 14.70 -6.93
N ASP A 66 22.87 14.28 -7.58
CA ASP A 66 22.91 13.94 -9.00
C ASP A 66 22.43 12.50 -9.28
N GLY A 67 21.96 11.78 -8.24
CA GLY A 67 21.50 10.40 -8.34
C GLY A 67 22.63 9.38 -8.49
N GLN A 68 23.89 9.77 -8.24
CA GLN A 68 25.02 8.85 -8.30
C GLN A 68 25.10 8.07 -6.98
N TRP A 69 25.36 6.78 -7.10
CA TRP A 69 25.55 5.89 -5.96
C TRP A 69 26.82 6.24 -5.17
N LEU A 70 26.70 6.36 -3.86
CA LEU A 70 27.78 6.68 -2.94
C LEU A 70 28.19 5.49 -2.08
N ALA A 71 27.21 4.85 -1.45
CA ALA A 71 27.46 3.76 -0.52
C ALA A 71 26.28 2.78 -0.44
N LEU A 72 26.59 1.56 -0.01
CA LEU A 72 25.64 0.53 0.38
C LEU A 72 25.93 0.07 1.80
N THR A 73 25.00 0.33 2.69
CA THR A 73 25.03 -0.19 4.06
C THR A 73 24.10 -1.40 4.16
N LYS A 74 24.64 -2.52 4.60
CA LYS A 74 23.88 -3.74 4.91
C LYS A 74 23.90 -3.94 6.41
N ALA A 75 22.75 -4.28 7.01
CA ALA A 75 22.64 -4.65 8.40
C ALA A 75 21.82 -5.93 8.57
N LYS A 76 22.18 -6.76 9.54
CA LYS A 76 21.45 -8.00 9.82
C LYS A 76 20.09 -7.71 10.45
N SER A 77 20.04 -6.78 11.39
CA SER A 77 18.84 -6.35 12.09
C SER A 77 18.95 -4.87 12.48
N GLY A 78 17.82 -4.26 12.83
CA GLY A 78 17.76 -2.90 13.33
C GLY A 78 16.72 -2.77 14.43
N LEU A 79 17.00 -1.92 15.40
CA LEU A 79 16.04 -1.46 16.40
C LEU A 79 15.57 -0.09 15.97
N VAL A 80 14.25 0.06 15.77
CA VAL A 80 13.63 1.34 15.43
C VAL A 80 13.31 2.07 16.73
N ALA A 81 14.02 3.14 17.00
CA ALA A 81 13.75 4.06 18.09
C ALA A 81 13.46 5.44 17.48
N ASN A 82 12.71 6.29 18.18
CA ASN A 82 12.29 7.62 17.75
C ASN A 82 13.31 8.29 16.81
N ASP A 83 12.94 8.46 15.52
CA ASP A 83 13.72 9.11 14.46
C ASP A 83 15.15 8.57 14.21
N THR A 84 15.48 7.40 14.76
CA THR A 84 16.78 6.75 14.57
C THR A 84 16.64 5.23 14.50
N TRP A 85 17.49 4.61 13.68
CA TRP A 85 17.65 3.16 13.69
C TRP A 85 19.01 2.78 14.27
N GLU A 86 19.01 1.88 15.23
CA GLU A 86 20.21 1.24 15.73
C GLU A 86 20.44 -0.05 14.94
N LEU A 87 21.36 0.01 13.98
CA LEU A 87 21.67 -1.08 13.06
C LEU A 87 22.69 -2.02 13.71
N GLN A 88 22.49 -3.33 13.57
CA GLN A 88 23.36 -4.36 14.10
C GLN A 88 23.98 -5.21 12.98
N GLY A 89 25.26 -5.56 13.14
CA GLY A 89 26.00 -6.34 12.14
C GLY A 89 26.16 -5.60 10.83
N VAL A 90 26.70 -4.39 10.87
CA VAL A 90 26.76 -3.44 9.77
C VAL A 90 27.99 -3.70 8.88
N GLU A 91 27.73 -3.86 7.60
CA GLU A 91 28.72 -3.86 6.52
C GLU A 91 28.46 -2.65 5.62
N ARG A 92 29.39 -1.69 5.61
CA ARG A 92 29.30 -0.48 4.77
C ARG A 92 30.31 -0.55 3.63
N ASN A 93 29.81 -0.49 2.40
CA ASN A 93 30.58 -0.47 1.17
C ASN A 93 30.49 0.93 0.55
N GLU A 94 31.59 1.67 0.55
CA GLU A 94 31.67 3.05 0.04
C GLU A 94 32.44 3.07 -1.27
N LEU A 95 31.92 3.82 -2.25
CA LEU A 95 32.62 4.06 -3.52
C LEU A 95 33.49 5.32 -3.37
N ILE A 96 34.79 5.12 -3.28
CA ILE A 96 35.76 6.23 -3.25
C ILE A 96 36.24 6.48 -4.69
N ARG A 97 35.94 7.66 -5.20
CA ARG A 97 36.40 8.12 -6.52
C ARG A 97 37.61 9.05 -6.35
N GLN A 98 38.75 8.66 -6.88
CA GLN A 98 39.95 9.49 -6.94
C GLN A 98 40.32 9.69 -8.43
N GLY A 99 39.85 10.82 -9.02
CA GLY A 99 40.02 11.10 -10.44
C GLY A 99 39.31 10.08 -11.34
N THR A 100 40.02 9.38 -12.17
CA THR A 100 39.53 8.32 -13.09
C THR A 100 39.43 6.94 -12.43
N GLU A 101 40.03 6.74 -11.27
CA GLU A 101 40.01 5.46 -10.56
C GLU A 101 38.88 5.43 -9.53
N ALA A 102 38.16 4.32 -9.49
CA ALA A 102 37.12 4.05 -8.49
C ALA A 102 37.53 2.85 -7.64
N SER A 103 37.65 3.01 -6.35
CA SER A 103 37.93 1.96 -5.39
C SER A 103 36.74 1.72 -4.45
N LEU A 104 36.51 0.46 -4.08
CA LEU A 104 35.47 0.08 -3.13
C LEU A 104 36.10 -0.13 -1.76
N SER A 105 35.73 0.72 -0.79
CA SER A 105 36.13 0.55 0.61
C SER A 105 35.05 -0.20 1.38
N ARG A 106 35.42 -1.27 2.05
CA ARG A 106 34.52 -2.06 2.90
C ARG A 106 34.88 -1.88 4.37
N LYS A 107 33.90 -1.45 5.17
CA LYS A 107 34.03 -1.26 6.61
C LYS A 107 33.00 -2.11 7.35
N TYR A 108 33.41 -2.73 8.44
CA TYR A 108 32.53 -3.51 9.32
C TYR A 108 32.42 -2.80 10.66
N LYS A 109 31.19 -2.74 11.19
CA LYS A 109 30.89 -2.24 12.53
C LYS A 109 29.89 -3.19 13.19
N ASP A 110 29.98 -3.39 14.48
CA ASP A 110 29.01 -4.21 15.21
C ASP A 110 27.68 -3.48 15.32
N THR A 111 27.72 -2.18 15.58
CA THR A 111 26.53 -1.31 15.67
C THR A 111 26.79 0.03 15.00
N GLU A 112 25.74 0.59 14.39
CA GLU A 112 25.75 1.94 13.80
C GLU A 112 24.37 2.58 13.96
N THR A 113 24.32 3.83 14.45
CA THR A 113 23.09 4.60 14.56
C THR A 113 22.87 5.36 13.26
N TRP A 114 21.72 5.15 12.64
CA TRP A 114 21.32 5.83 11.41
C TRP A 114 20.09 6.71 11.68
N PRO A 115 20.22 8.06 11.54
CA PRO A 115 19.08 8.96 11.68
C PRO A 115 18.13 8.80 10.49
N THR A 116 16.85 8.57 10.76
CA THR A 116 15.82 8.38 9.72
C THR A 116 14.44 8.58 10.31
N GLY A 117 13.55 9.22 9.53
CA GLY A 117 12.14 9.34 9.87
C GLY A 117 11.29 8.12 9.51
N ILE A 118 11.90 7.01 9.05
CA ILE A 118 11.18 5.78 8.71
C ILE A 118 10.83 5.01 9.99
N THR A 119 9.54 4.95 10.31
CA THR A 119 9.03 4.24 11.49
C THR A 119 8.73 2.76 11.20
N SER A 120 8.65 1.93 12.25
CA SER A 120 8.21 0.52 12.13
C SER A 120 6.84 0.39 11.48
N GLU A 121 5.95 1.37 11.72
CA GLU A 121 4.62 1.41 11.13
C GLU A 121 4.69 1.62 9.62
N MET A 122 5.56 2.54 9.14
CA MET A 122 5.78 2.76 7.71
C MET A 122 6.32 1.52 7.00
N ILE A 123 7.24 0.78 7.64
CA ILE A 123 7.75 -0.49 7.11
C ILE A 123 6.62 -1.52 7.04
N SER A 124 5.84 -1.65 8.11
CA SER A 124 4.69 -2.57 8.17
C SER A 124 3.69 -2.26 7.07
N VAL A 125 3.41 -0.98 6.85
CA VAL A 125 2.50 -0.48 5.81
C VAL A 125 3.07 -0.74 4.41
N ALA A 126 4.38 -0.54 4.19
CA ALA A 126 5.04 -0.83 2.93
C ALA A 126 5.06 -2.33 2.59
N LEU A 127 5.04 -3.19 3.60
CA LEU A 127 4.90 -4.64 3.46
C LEU A 127 3.46 -5.08 3.21
N LEU A 128 2.45 -4.26 3.55
CA LEU A 128 1.05 -4.55 3.32
C LEU A 128 0.61 -4.16 1.91
N LYS A 129 -0.38 -4.87 1.38
CA LYS A 129 -1.05 -4.42 0.15
C LYS A 129 -1.94 -3.20 0.46
N PRO A 130 -2.02 -2.19 -0.43
CA PRO A 130 -2.80 -0.98 -0.20
C PRO A 130 -4.29 -1.22 0.12
N ASP A 131 -4.87 -2.27 -0.46
CA ASP A 131 -6.26 -2.68 -0.23
C ASP A 131 -6.54 -3.11 1.22
N ARG A 132 -5.52 -3.58 1.95
CA ARG A 132 -5.61 -4.05 3.34
C ARG A 132 -5.25 -3.02 4.40
N MET A 133 -4.81 -1.83 3.99
CA MET A 133 -4.48 -0.75 4.92
C MET A 133 -5.75 -0.09 5.47
N GLY A 134 -5.71 0.43 6.71
CA GLY A 134 -6.73 1.32 7.22
C GLY A 134 -6.72 2.67 6.50
N THR A 135 -7.83 3.41 6.51
CA THR A 135 -7.92 4.72 5.85
C THR A 135 -6.91 5.72 6.42
N ILE A 136 -6.69 5.69 7.74
CA ILE A 136 -5.74 6.59 8.42
C ILE A 136 -4.29 6.23 8.03
N ASP A 137 -3.94 4.94 8.08
CA ASP A 137 -2.61 4.44 7.70
C ASP A 137 -2.29 4.81 6.25
N LEU A 138 -3.29 4.65 5.37
CA LEU A 138 -3.19 4.95 3.95
C LEU A 138 -2.94 6.45 3.72
N PHE A 139 -3.64 7.33 4.45
CA PHE A 139 -3.45 8.77 4.39
C PHE A 139 -2.04 9.19 4.83
N GLN A 140 -1.57 8.66 5.96
CA GLN A 140 -0.22 8.93 6.46
C GLN A 140 0.86 8.46 5.48
N TYR A 141 0.66 7.29 4.89
CA TYR A 141 1.59 6.72 3.92
C TYR A 141 1.63 7.52 2.62
N ILE A 142 0.48 7.96 2.09
CA ILE A 142 0.39 8.86 0.93
C ILE A 142 1.17 10.14 1.19
N ARG A 143 1.01 10.74 2.38
CA ARG A 143 1.71 11.96 2.77
C ARG A 143 3.23 11.75 2.79
N HIS A 144 3.69 10.64 3.34
CA HIS A 144 5.12 10.28 3.36
C HIS A 144 5.67 10.06 1.94
N LEU A 145 4.98 9.30 1.09
CA LEU A 145 5.37 9.09 -0.30
C LEU A 145 5.47 10.40 -1.08
N SER A 146 4.46 11.27 -0.94
CA SER A 146 4.42 12.58 -1.60
C SER A 146 5.58 13.48 -1.17
N ALA A 147 5.90 13.52 0.14
CA ALA A 147 7.02 14.29 0.68
C ALA A 147 8.37 13.81 0.11
N ASN A 148 8.49 12.52 -0.20
CA ASN A 148 9.71 11.92 -0.76
C ASN A 148 9.71 11.82 -2.30
N GLY A 149 8.74 12.44 -2.99
CA GLY A 149 8.66 12.48 -4.44
C GLY A 149 8.42 11.10 -5.08
N GLN A 150 7.77 10.20 -4.35
CA GLN A 150 7.37 8.88 -4.85
C GLN A 150 5.96 8.92 -5.44
N THR A 151 5.65 7.95 -6.32
CA THR A 151 4.32 7.84 -6.93
C THR A 151 3.28 7.40 -5.90
N THR A 152 2.26 8.23 -5.69
CA THR A 152 1.17 8.02 -4.74
C THR A 152 -0.10 7.46 -5.37
N GLN A 153 -0.18 7.48 -6.71
CA GLN A 153 -1.38 7.22 -7.51
C GLN A 153 -2.19 6.00 -7.05
N ARG A 154 -1.53 4.87 -6.88
CA ARG A 154 -2.17 3.62 -6.47
C ARG A 154 -2.80 3.71 -5.08
N PHE A 155 -2.08 4.34 -4.14
CA PHE A 155 -2.53 4.49 -2.76
C PHE A 155 -3.67 5.50 -2.65
N GLU A 156 -3.63 6.57 -3.43
CA GLU A 156 -4.69 7.56 -3.50
C GLU A 156 -5.98 6.99 -4.07
N ILE A 157 -5.91 6.15 -5.11
CA ILE A 157 -7.09 5.46 -5.65
C ILE A 157 -7.73 4.56 -4.58
N GLU A 158 -6.93 3.77 -3.84
CA GLU A 158 -7.45 2.92 -2.76
C GLU A 158 -8.02 3.73 -1.59
N PHE A 159 -7.41 4.88 -1.27
CA PHE A 159 -7.96 5.82 -0.28
C PHE A 159 -9.34 6.34 -0.70
N TRP A 160 -9.48 6.82 -1.93
CA TRP A 160 -10.76 7.32 -2.44
C TRP A 160 -11.81 6.22 -2.57
N LYS A 161 -11.44 4.99 -2.93
CA LYS A 161 -12.36 3.85 -2.89
C LYS A 161 -12.95 3.63 -1.49
N LYS A 162 -12.13 3.73 -0.44
CA LYS A 162 -12.60 3.61 0.95
C LYS A 162 -13.50 4.76 1.36
N VAL A 163 -13.18 6.00 0.94
CA VAL A 163 -14.01 7.18 1.20
C VAL A 163 -15.38 7.06 0.52
N PHE A 164 -15.42 6.57 -0.74
CA PHE A 164 -16.68 6.40 -1.47
C PHE A 164 -17.41 5.08 -1.15
N TYR A 165 -16.82 4.20 -0.36
CA TYR A 165 -17.44 2.92 -0.01
C TYR A 165 -18.87 3.03 0.57
N PRO A 166 -19.17 3.92 1.54
CA PRO A 166 -20.53 4.07 2.05
C PRO A 166 -21.51 4.53 0.98
N MET A 167 -21.10 5.42 0.05
CA MET A 167 -21.91 5.83 -1.08
C MET A 167 -22.18 4.67 -2.04
N SER A 168 -21.17 3.84 -2.30
CA SER A 168 -21.32 2.64 -3.13
C SER A 168 -22.33 1.66 -2.53
N CYS A 169 -22.36 1.51 -1.21
CA CYS A 169 -23.35 0.69 -0.53
C CYS A 169 -24.78 1.23 -0.73
N LEU A 170 -24.97 2.56 -0.68
CA LEU A 170 -26.27 3.20 -0.93
C LEU A 170 -26.70 2.97 -2.38
N VAL A 171 -25.80 3.18 -3.35
CA VAL A 171 -26.07 2.96 -4.78
C VAL A 171 -26.52 1.51 -5.03
N MET A 172 -25.83 0.53 -4.42
CA MET A 172 -26.19 -0.88 -4.57
C MET A 172 -27.53 -1.23 -3.90
N MET A 173 -27.84 -0.60 -2.78
CA MET A 173 -29.17 -0.74 -2.13
C MET A 173 -30.27 -0.21 -3.04
N VAL A 174 -30.10 0.98 -3.62
CA VAL A 174 -31.09 1.57 -4.52
C VAL A 174 -31.24 0.74 -5.80
N LEU A 175 -30.13 0.22 -6.34
CA LEU A 175 -30.14 -0.67 -7.51
C LEU A 175 -30.91 -1.98 -7.24
N ALA A 176 -30.92 -2.47 -6.02
CA ALA A 176 -31.63 -3.70 -5.64
C ALA A 176 -33.17 -3.53 -5.60
N LEU A 177 -33.68 -2.29 -5.37
CA LEU A 177 -35.10 -2.03 -5.24
C LEU A 177 -35.94 -2.43 -6.47
N PRO A 178 -35.56 -2.09 -7.72
CA PRO A 178 -36.33 -2.53 -8.90
C PRO A 178 -36.51 -4.05 -8.96
N PHE A 179 -35.43 -4.81 -8.63
CA PHE A 179 -35.51 -6.28 -8.64
C PHE A 179 -36.45 -6.81 -7.56
N ALA A 180 -36.55 -6.14 -6.41
CA ALA A 180 -37.50 -6.51 -5.36
C ALA A 180 -38.96 -6.22 -5.76
N TYR A 181 -39.22 -5.08 -6.42
CA TYR A 181 -40.59 -4.71 -6.85
C TYR A 181 -41.11 -5.55 -8.02
N LEU A 182 -40.28 -5.88 -9.00
CA LEU A 182 -40.64 -6.70 -10.15
C LEU A 182 -41.01 -8.14 -9.75
N HIS A 183 -40.59 -8.61 -8.59
CA HIS A 183 -40.86 -9.93 -8.08
C HIS A 183 -42.36 -10.26 -7.90
N PHE A 184 -43.16 -9.29 -7.54
CA PHE A 184 -44.59 -9.48 -7.32
C PHE A 184 -45.41 -9.70 -8.60
N ARG A 185 -44.84 -9.45 -9.78
CA ARG A 185 -45.58 -9.44 -11.07
C ARG A 185 -45.16 -10.55 -12.01
N SER A 186 -43.97 -11.14 -11.88
CA SER A 186 -43.49 -12.21 -12.76
C SER A 186 -43.04 -13.42 -11.96
N GLY A 187 -43.62 -14.59 -12.22
CA GLY A 187 -43.44 -15.82 -11.45
C GLY A 187 -42.05 -16.47 -11.47
N ASN A 188 -40.99 -15.77 -11.91
CA ASN A 188 -39.65 -16.37 -12.08
C ASN A 188 -38.62 -15.75 -11.12
N ILE A 189 -38.72 -16.11 -9.84
CA ILE A 189 -37.84 -15.66 -8.73
C ILE A 189 -36.36 -15.87 -9.04
N ALA A 190 -36.03 -17.06 -9.61
CA ALA A 190 -34.66 -17.45 -9.89
C ALA A 190 -33.93 -16.49 -10.84
N THR A 191 -34.64 -16.00 -11.87
CA THR A 191 -34.06 -15.06 -12.85
C THR A 191 -33.72 -13.70 -12.21
N HIS A 192 -34.60 -13.19 -11.33
CA HIS A 192 -34.37 -11.91 -10.65
C HIS A 192 -33.20 -11.98 -9.66
N VAL A 193 -33.10 -13.07 -8.91
CA VAL A 193 -31.96 -13.32 -8.03
C VAL A 193 -30.67 -13.43 -8.82
N PHE A 194 -30.69 -14.16 -9.93
CA PHE A 194 -29.53 -14.33 -10.80
C PHE A 194 -29.06 -12.98 -11.39
N MET A 195 -29.98 -12.16 -11.87
CA MET A 195 -29.67 -10.81 -12.40
C MET A 195 -29.11 -9.91 -11.29
N GLY A 196 -29.64 -9.95 -10.08
CA GLY A 196 -29.11 -9.19 -8.94
C GLY A 196 -27.66 -9.59 -8.58
N VAL A 197 -27.40 -10.89 -8.56
CA VAL A 197 -26.05 -11.42 -8.32
C VAL A 197 -25.07 -10.98 -9.42
N LEU A 198 -25.49 -11.09 -10.70
CA LEU A 198 -24.69 -10.62 -11.83
C LEU A 198 -24.39 -9.13 -11.75
N ALA A 199 -25.36 -8.31 -11.37
CA ALA A 199 -25.16 -6.86 -11.18
C ALA A 199 -24.13 -6.59 -10.07
N GLY A 200 -24.18 -7.32 -8.95
CA GLY A 200 -23.19 -7.21 -7.87
C GLY A 200 -21.77 -7.59 -8.29
N ILE A 201 -21.65 -8.72 -9.00
CA ILE A 201 -20.33 -9.18 -9.53
C ILE A 201 -19.78 -8.17 -10.53
N SER A 202 -20.62 -7.67 -11.46
CA SER A 202 -20.19 -6.71 -12.48
C SER A 202 -19.74 -5.38 -11.84
N PHE A 203 -20.42 -4.91 -10.80
CA PHE A 203 -19.99 -3.74 -10.03
C PHE A 203 -18.60 -3.93 -9.42
N PHE A 204 -18.37 -5.08 -8.77
CA PHE A 204 -17.08 -5.40 -8.17
C PHE A 204 -15.96 -5.47 -9.22
N LEU A 205 -16.22 -6.09 -10.37
CA LEU A 205 -15.26 -6.17 -11.47
C LEU A 205 -14.95 -4.80 -12.03
N LEU A 206 -15.99 -3.97 -12.31
CA LEU A 206 -15.82 -2.62 -12.80
C LEU A 206 -15.00 -1.75 -11.83
N ASN A 207 -15.26 -1.84 -10.54
CA ASN A 207 -14.51 -1.10 -9.53
C ASN A 207 -13.01 -1.45 -9.55
N ASN A 208 -12.66 -2.72 -9.75
CA ASN A 208 -11.27 -3.15 -9.90
C ASN A 208 -10.66 -2.69 -11.23
N VAL A 209 -11.39 -2.83 -12.32
CA VAL A 209 -10.94 -2.42 -13.67
C VAL A 209 -10.68 -0.92 -13.74
N PHE A 210 -11.60 -0.09 -13.24
CA PHE A 210 -11.42 1.36 -13.22
C PHE A 210 -10.26 1.78 -12.32
N GLY A 211 -10.06 1.11 -11.17
CA GLY A 211 -8.89 1.33 -10.32
C GLY A 211 -7.59 1.00 -11.05
N TYR A 212 -7.55 -0.11 -11.79
CA TYR A 212 -6.37 -0.53 -12.54
C TYR A 212 -6.06 0.40 -13.73
N ILE A 213 -7.07 0.73 -14.55
CA ILE A 213 -6.93 1.65 -15.67
C ILE A 213 -6.56 3.05 -15.20
N GLY A 214 -7.18 3.53 -14.11
CA GLY A 214 -6.87 4.82 -13.51
C GLY A 214 -5.42 4.91 -13.01
N ASN A 215 -4.88 3.81 -12.49
CA ASN A 215 -3.49 3.75 -12.07
C ASN A 215 -2.51 3.79 -13.28
N ILE A 216 -2.82 3.08 -14.38
CA ILE A 216 -1.96 3.06 -15.57
C ILE A 216 -1.99 4.40 -16.32
N ASN A 217 -3.17 4.98 -16.47
CA ASN A 217 -3.37 6.21 -17.27
C ASN A 217 -3.20 7.49 -16.43
N ASN A 218 -2.81 7.39 -15.16
CA ASN A 218 -2.66 8.53 -14.24
C ASN A 218 -3.93 9.42 -14.19
N TRP A 219 -5.11 8.80 -14.18
CA TRP A 219 -6.36 9.54 -14.00
C TRP A 219 -6.42 10.16 -12.60
N ALA A 220 -7.24 11.22 -12.47
CA ALA A 220 -7.50 11.77 -11.14
C ALA A 220 -7.98 10.65 -10.19
N PRO A 221 -7.32 10.41 -9.05
CA PRO A 221 -7.60 9.26 -8.19
C PRO A 221 -9.05 9.17 -7.72
N TRP A 222 -9.64 10.34 -7.40
CA TRP A 222 -11.04 10.43 -7.00
C TRP A 222 -12.00 10.01 -8.12
N PHE A 223 -11.68 10.36 -9.39
CA PHE A 223 -12.48 9.99 -10.53
C PHE A 223 -12.43 8.49 -10.81
N ALA A 224 -11.25 7.89 -10.79
CA ALA A 224 -11.06 6.46 -10.95
C ALA A 224 -11.84 5.63 -9.89
N ALA A 225 -11.93 6.15 -8.66
CA ALA A 225 -12.68 5.53 -7.58
C ALA A 225 -14.19 5.77 -7.64
N ALA A 226 -14.64 6.95 -8.12
CA ALA A 226 -16.06 7.31 -8.16
C ALA A 226 -16.79 6.81 -9.43
N ALA A 227 -16.07 6.65 -10.54
CA ALA A 227 -16.66 6.35 -11.85
C ALA A 227 -17.59 5.12 -11.86
N PRO A 228 -17.25 3.96 -11.26
CA PRO A 228 -18.17 2.82 -11.20
C PRO A 228 -19.47 3.16 -10.47
N GLY A 229 -19.35 3.85 -9.31
CA GLY A 229 -20.50 4.29 -8.53
C GLY A 229 -21.42 5.22 -9.32
N MET A 230 -20.87 6.17 -10.09
CA MET A 230 -21.63 7.07 -10.94
C MET A 230 -22.37 6.32 -12.06
N LEU A 231 -21.71 5.37 -12.74
CA LEU A 231 -22.33 4.55 -13.78
C LEU A 231 -23.53 3.76 -13.23
N TYR A 232 -23.37 3.12 -12.08
CA TYR A 232 -24.46 2.35 -11.48
C TYR A 232 -25.56 3.22 -10.90
N SER A 233 -25.26 4.44 -10.41
CA SER A 233 -26.29 5.39 -9.98
C SER A 233 -27.15 5.86 -11.16
N LEU A 234 -26.55 6.14 -12.31
CA LEU A 234 -27.26 6.48 -13.53
C LEU A 234 -28.14 5.32 -14.03
N ALA A 235 -27.58 4.10 -14.03
CA ALA A 235 -28.32 2.89 -14.38
C ALA A 235 -29.53 2.65 -13.46
N SER A 236 -29.35 2.88 -12.16
CA SER A 236 -30.41 2.78 -11.17
C SER A 236 -31.51 3.81 -11.39
N LEU A 237 -31.15 5.08 -11.64
CA LEU A 237 -32.12 6.13 -11.96
C LEU A 237 -32.90 5.84 -13.26
N ALA A 238 -32.21 5.31 -14.28
CA ALA A 238 -32.87 4.92 -15.53
C ALA A 238 -33.86 3.75 -15.29
N ALA A 239 -33.50 2.79 -14.43
CA ALA A 239 -34.39 1.67 -14.09
C ALA A 239 -35.63 2.10 -13.29
N PHE A 240 -35.55 3.19 -12.51
CA PHE A 240 -36.68 3.76 -11.79
C PHE A 240 -37.58 4.65 -12.67
N GLY A 241 -37.02 5.26 -13.72
CA GLY A 241 -37.75 6.16 -14.63
C GLY A 241 -38.55 5.44 -15.72
N TRP A 242 -38.41 4.12 -15.79
CA TRP A 242 -39.15 3.21 -16.70
C TRP A 242 -40.19 2.42 -15.90
#